data_fb5b3c143aca4dd0cea7bec3fc9ed523
#
_entry.id   fb5b3c143aca4dd0cea7bec3fc9ed523
#
_cell.length_a   1.000
_cell.length_b   1.000
_cell.length_c   1.000
_cell.angle_alpha   90.00
_cell.angle_beta   90.00
_cell.angle_gamma   90.00
#
_symmetry.space_group_name_H-M   'P 1'
#
loop_
_entity.id
_entity.type
_entity.pdbx_description
1 polymer ?
#
loop_
_entity_poly.entity_id
_entity_poly.type
_entity_poly.pdbx_seq_one_letter_code
_entity_poly.pdbx_strand_id
1 'polypeptide(L)'
;MKKESLISQAQSADKFERIRRAHQSEIAEDYVEMISDLIAETGEARAVDLASRFGVTSPTVNATIQRLQKEGLVESKPYRLSRIHI
;
A
#
# COMPACT_ATOMS: atom_id res chain seq x y z
N MET A 1 2.38 -15.44 36.63
CA MET A 1 3.18 -15.35 35.40
C MET A 1 2.45 -15.89 34.18
N LYS A 2 1.93 -17.09 34.19
CA LYS A 2 1.20 -17.65 33.05
C LYS A 2 -0.04 -16.85 32.66
N LYS A 3 -0.80 -16.37 33.64
CA LYS A 3 -1.98 -15.53 33.38
C LYS A 3 -1.61 -14.19 32.75
N GLU A 4 -0.56 -13.57 33.26
CA GLU A 4 -0.07 -12.31 32.72
C GLU A 4 0.43 -12.49 31.30
N SER A 5 1.12 -13.60 31.02
CA SER A 5 1.62 -13.93 29.71
C SER A 5 0.48 -14.11 28.69
N LEU A 6 -0.61 -14.77 29.06
CA LEU A 6 -1.77 -14.96 28.20
C LEU A 6 -2.51 -13.66 27.93
N ILE A 7 -2.69 -12.83 28.95
CA ILE A 7 -3.32 -11.51 28.81
C ILE A 7 -2.44 -10.63 27.91
N SER A 8 -1.14 -10.66 28.13
CA SER A 8 -0.18 -9.92 27.32
C SER A 8 -0.23 -10.34 25.87
N GLN A 9 -0.35 -11.62 25.60
CA GLN A 9 -0.42 -12.13 24.22
C GLN A 9 -1.71 -11.65 23.52
N ALA A 10 -2.83 -11.68 24.20
CA ALA A 10 -4.10 -11.20 23.64
C ALA A 10 -4.02 -9.69 23.36
N GLN A 11 -3.50 -8.92 24.30
CA GLN A 11 -3.30 -7.48 24.12
C GLN A 11 -2.31 -7.17 23.02
N SER A 12 -1.25 -7.95 22.91
CA SER A 12 -0.24 -7.81 21.87
C SER A 12 -0.84 -8.08 20.49
N ALA A 13 -1.69 -9.10 20.35
CA ALA A 13 -2.36 -9.41 19.09
C ALA A 13 -3.22 -8.22 18.62
N ASP A 14 -4.00 -7.63 19.53
CA ASP A 14 -4.80 -6.43 19.21
C ASP A 14 -3.93 -5.25 18.82
N LYS A 15 -2.83 -5.03 19.53
CA LYS A 15 -1.88 -3.98 19.21
C LYS A 15 -1.26 -4.18 17.84
N PHE A 16 -0.83 -5.38 17.53
CA PHE A 16 -0.24 -5.70 16.23
C PHE A 16 -1.23 -5.47 15.11
N GLU A 17 -2.49 -5.84 15.32
CA GLU A 17 -3.52 -5.62 14.31
C GLU A 17 -3.77 -4.13 14.08
N ARG A 18 -3.83 -3.33 15.14
CA ARG A 18 -3.98 -1.88 15.03
C ARG A 18 -2.80 -1.23 14.33
N ILE A 19 -1.59 -1.63 14.71
CA ILE A 19 -0.36 -1.13 14.07
C ILE A 19 -0.34 -1.50 12.61
N ARG A 20 -0.75 -2.72 12.27
CA ARG A 20 -0.80 -3.17 10.89
C ARG A 20 -1.78 -2.34 10.07
N ARG A 21 -2.98 -2.08 10.60
CA ARG A 21 -3.98 -1.24 9.93
C ARG A 21 -3.48 0.18 9.74
N ALA A 22 -2.88 0.76 10.77
CA ALA A 22 -2.30 2.10 10.69
C ALA A 22 -1.21 2.16 9.63
N HIS A 23 -0.33 1.16 9.61
CA HIS A 23 0.74 1.08 8.61
C HIS A 23 0.20 0.92 7.20
N GLN A 24 -0.84 0.09 7.02
CA GLN A 24 -1.50 -0.07 5.72
C GLN A 24 -2.15 1.23 5.25
N SER A 25 -2.74 2.00 6.16
CA SER A 25 -3.31 3.30 5.83
C SER A 25 -2.24 4.30 5.41
N GLU A 26 -1.10 4.32 6.10
CA GLU A 26 0.04 5.16 5.73
C GLU A 26 0.58 4.80 4.35
N ILE A 27 0.72 3.51 4.07
CA ILE A 27 1.16 3.04 2.75
C ILE A 27 0.16 3.46 1.69
N ALA A 28 -1.13 3.31 1.95
CA ALA A 28 -2.18 3.71 1.00
C ALA A 28 -2.10 5.20 0.69
N GLU A 29 -1.95 6.04 1.70
CA GLU A 29 -1.81 7.48 1.54
C GLU A 29 -0.56 7.83 0.74
N ASP A 30 0.57 7.22 1.06
CA ASP A 30 1.83 7.45 0.37
C ASP A 30 1.72 7.05 -1.11
N TYR A 31 1.09 5.92 -1.41
CA TYR A 31 0.90 5.47 -2.78
C TYR A 31 -0.02 6.40 -3.57
N VAL A 32 -1.15 6.80 -2.99
CA VAL A 32 -2.10 7.70 -3.63
C VAL A 32 -1.43 9.04 -3.92
N GLU A 33 -0.69 9.58 -2.97
CA GLU A 33 0.05 10.83 -3.14
C GLU A 33 1.10 10.71 -4.24
N MET A 34 1.89 9.64 -4.25
CA MET A 34 2.92 9.43 -5.27
C MET A 34 2.31 9.24 -6.66
N ILE A 35 1.20 8.49 -6.76
CA ILE A 35 0.48 8.32 -8.03
C ILE A 35 -0.01 9.68 -8.53
N SER A 36 -0.58 10.49 -7.66
CA SER A 36 -1.05 11.83 -7.99
C SER A 36 0.10 12.70 -8.49
N ASP A 37 1.23 12.67 -7.81
CA ASP A 37 2.43 13.43 -8.19
C ASP A 37 2.95 12.99 -9.55
N LEU A 38 3.03 11.68 -9.81
CA LEU A 38 3.49 11.15 -11.09
C LEU A 38 2.56 11.55 -12.23
N ILE A 39 1.26 11.48 -12.01
CA ILE A 39 0.27 11.92 -13.02
C ILE A 39 0.44 13.40 -13.31
N ALA A 40 0.66 14.22 -12.28
CA ALA A 40 0.87 15.66 -12.46
C ALA A 40 2.16 15.96 -13.19
N GLU A 41 3.24 15.23 -12.92
CA GLU A 41 4.56 15.45 -13.54
C GLU A 41 4.66 14.91 -14.96
N THR A 42 4.16 13.69 -15.19
CA THR A 42 4.39 12.95 -16.44
C THR A 42 3.12 12.58 -17.19
N GLY A 43 1.96 12.81 -16.61
CA GLY A 43 0.67 12.43 -17.18
C GLY A 43 0.22 11.00 -16.90
N GLU A 44 1.07 10.20 -16.29
CA GLU A 44 0.72 8.81 -15.98
C GLU A 44 1.55 8.29 -14.80
N ALA A 45 1.00 7.29 -14.10
CA ALA A 45 1.71 6.57 -13.07
C ALA A 45 1.86 5.12 -13.50
N ARG A 46 3.10 4.62 -13.49
CA ARG A 46 3.42 3.23 -13.84
C ARG A 46 4.00 2.53 -12.63
N ALA A 47 3.80 1.20 -12.56
CA ALA A 47 4.36 0.40 -11.49
C ALA A 47 5.88 0.52 -11.39
N VAL A 48 6.59 0.58 -12.54
CA VAL A 48 8.04 0.73 -12.54
C VAL A 48 8.50 2.06 -11.94
N ASP A 49 7.74 3.13 -12.17
CA ASP A 49 8.06 4.44 -11.61
C ASP A 49 7.83 4.46 -10.10
N LEU A 50 6.74 3.84 -9.65
CA LEU A 50 6.46 3.69 -8.23
C LEU A 50 7.52 2.86 -7.53
N ALA A 51 7.91 1.74 -8.14
CA ALA A 51 8.97 0.87 -7.60
C ALA A 51 10.27 1.65 -7.42
N SER A 52 10.65 2.43 -8.43
CA SER A 52 11.85 3.26 -8.38
C SER A 52 11.77 4.32 -7.30
N ARG A 53 10.64 5.02 -7.22
CA ARG A 53 10.44 6.11 -6.24
C ARG A 53 10.43 5.61 -4.80
N PHE A 54 9.80 4.46 -4.55
CA PHE A 54 9.72 3.87 -3.22
C PHE A 54 10.93 3.00 -2.86
N GLY A 55 11.79 2.70 -3.81
CA GLY A 55 12.93 1.82 -3.56
C GLY A 55 12.52 0.38 -3.29
N VAL A 56 11.47 -0.10 -3.92
CA VAL A 56 10.94 -1.46 -3.79
C VAL A 56 10.88 -2.13 -5.15
N THR A 57 10.57 -3.43 -5.17
CA THR A 57 10.46 -4.18 -6.42
C THR A 57 9.09 -3.96 -7.09
N SER A 58 9.02 -4.15 -8.39
CA SER A 58 7.75 -4.07 -9.12
C SER A 58 6.71 -5.06 -8.61
N PRO A 59 7.04 -6.33 -8.28
CA PRO A 59 6.07 -7.23 -7.68
C PRO A 59 5.48 -6.71 -6.37
N THR A 60 6.28 -6.05 -5.54
CA THR A 60 5.80 -5.42 -4.30
C THR A 60 4.80 -4.30 -4.61
N VAL A 61 5.10 -3.46 -5.59
CA VAL A 61 4.18 -2.41 -6.03
C VAL A 61 2.89 -3.01 -6.54
N ASN A 62 2.97 -4.03 -7.40
CA ASN A 62 1.79 -4.67 -7.96
C ASN A 62 0.90 -5.26 -6.87
N ALA A 63 1.48 -5.91 -5.86
CA ALA A 63 0.72 -6.47 -4.74
C ALA A 63 0.00 -5.36 -3.95
N THR A 64 0.67 -4.25 -3.70
CA THR A 64 0.09 -3.09 -3.02
C THR A 64 -1.04 -2.48 -3.85
N ILE A 65 -0.82 -2.29 -5.15
CA ILE A 65 -1.83 -1.73 -6.05
C ILE A 65 -3.07 -2.62 -6.10
N GLN A 66 -2.92 -3.93 -6.16
CA GLN A 66 -4.06 -4.85 -6.13
C GLN A 66 -4.89 -4.68 -4.86
N ARG A 67 -4.22 -4.51 -3.72
CA ARG A 67 -4.92 -4.25 -2.46
C ARG A 67 -5.67 -2.92 -2.49
N LEU A 68 -5.02 -1.86 -2.98
CA LEU A 68 -5.63 -0.53 -3.09
C LEU A 68 -6.81 -0.52 -4.06
N GLN A 69 -6.75 -1.31 -5.13
CA GLN A 69 -7.87 -1.49 -6.05
C GLN A 69 -9.08 -2.12 -5.36
N LYS A 70 -8.86 -3.13 -4.53
CA LYS A 70 -9.93 -3.77 -3.76
C LYS A 70 -10.58 -2.78 -2.80
N GLU A 71 -9.82 -1.84 -2.28
CA GLU A 71 -10.32 -0.79 -1.40
C GLU A 71 -10.94 0.38 -2.17
N GLY A 72 -10.89 0.36 -3.50
CA GLY A 72 -11.47 1.41 -4.33
C GLY A 72 -10.67 2.70 -4.38
N LEU A 73 -9.41 2.68 -3.93
CA LEU A 73 -8.57 3.88 -3.87
C LEU A 73 -7.85 4.17 -5.17
N VAL A 74 -7.59 3.15 -5.98
CA VAL A 74 -6.92 3.31 -7.27
C VAL A 74 -7.59 2.43 -8.31
N GLU A 75 -7.40 2.78 -9.58
CA GLU A 75 -7.78 1.96 -10.73
C GLU A 75 -6.53 1.61 -11.52
N SER A 76 -6.50 0.43 -12.12
CA SER A 76 -5.42 0.01 -12.98
C SER A 76 -5.99 -0.51 -14.30
N LYS A 77 -5.42 -0.06 -15.42
CA LYS A 77 -5.80 -0.52 -16.75
C LYS A 77 -4.76 -1.53 -17.22
N PRO A 78 -5.15 -2.80 -17.43
CA PRO A 78 -4.18 -3.87 -17.67
C PRO A 78 -3.54 -3.86 -19.06
N TYR A 79 -4.10 -3.16 -20.01
CA TYR A 79 -3.49 -3.03 -21.34
C TYR A 79 -2.95 -1.64 -21.54
N ARG A 80 -1.80 -1.49 -22.12
CA ARG A 80 -0.99 -0.29 -22.25
C ARG A 80 -0.27 0.08 -20.97
N LEU A 81 0.75 -0.74 -20.65
CA LEU A 81 1.77 -0.38 -19.67
C LEU A 81 1.25 -0.19 -18.25
N SER A 82 0.20 -0.90 -17.87
CA SER A 82 -0.30 -0.92 -16.49
C SER A 82 -0.38 0.47 -15.85
N ARG A 83 -1.08 1.37 -16.50
CA ARG A 83 -1.31 2.72 -15.97
C ARG A 83 -2.21 2.66 -14.75
N ILE A 84 -1.83 3.42 -13.75
CA ILE A 84 -2.52 3.46 -12.47
C ILE A 84 -3.20 4.82 -12.34
N HIS A 85 -4.46 4.82 -11.91
CA HIS A 85 -5.25 6.02 -11.73
C HIS A 85 -5.89 6.04 -10.35
N ILE A 86 -6.22 7.19 -9.88
CA ILE A 86 -6.92 7.39 -8.63
C ILE A 86 -8.41 7.54 -8.89
#